data_0972b763c5ea1e4ae3d1e8d2eceff633
#
_entry.id   0972b763c5ea1e4ae3d1e8d2eceff633
#
_cell.length_a   1.000
_cell.length_b   1.000
_cell.length_c   1.000
_cell.angle_alpha   90.00
_cell.angle_beta   90.00
_cell.angle_gamma   90.00
#
_symmetry.space_group_name_H-M   'P 1'
#
loop_
_entity.id
_entity.type
_entity.pdbx_description
1 polymer ?
#
loop_
_entity_poly.entity_id
_entity_poly.type
_entity_poly.pdbx_seq_one_letter_code
_entity_poly.pdbx_strand_id
1 'polypeptide(L)'
;MITFTLCLLALIAGYFIYGRFIERVFSPDDRKTPALTRADGVDYIPLPTWKIFMIQFLNIAGLGPIFGAIMGAKFGTASYLWIVFGSIFAGAVHDYLAGMLSLRHDGESLPEIIGRYLGLTTKQVMRGFTIILMILVGAVFVAGPAGLLAKLTPDSLDTTFWIIVVFAYYIFATLLPVDKIIGKIYPLFAVALLFMAVGILVMLYVNHPALPEIWDGLQNTHPDAVALPIFPIMFVSIACGAISGFHATQSPLMARCMTSERHGRPVFY
;
A
#
# COMPACT_ATOMS: atom_id res chain seq x y z
N MET A 1 -10.24 -0.37 -24.02
CA MET A 1 -9.83 0.93 -23.41
C MET A 1 -10.93 1.63 -22.60
N ILE A 2 -12.20 1.46 -22.97
CA ILE A 2 -13.32 2.12 -22.29
C ILE A 2 -13.44 1.67 -20.84
N THR A 3 -13.45 0.36 -20.59
CA THR A 3 -13.47 -0.19 -19.22
C THR A 3 -12.33 0.35 -18.36
N PHE A 4 -11.11 0.36 -18.89
CA PHE A 4 -9.96 0.90 -18.17
C PHE A 4 -10.16 2.37 -17.78
N THR A 5 -10.62 3.19 -18.72
CA THR A 5 -10.90 4.61 -18.46
C THR A 5 -12.01 4.80 -17.43
N LEU A 6 -13.10 4.02 -17.52
CA LEU A 6 -14.18 4.06 -16.54
C LEU A 6 -13.71 3.63 -15.15
N CYS A 7 -12.86 2.60 -15.05
CA CYS A 7 -12.25 2.18 -13.79
C CYS A 7 -11.38 3.28 -13.17
N LEU A 8 -10.55 3.95 -13.98
CA LEU A 8 -9.74 5.07 -13.52
C LEU A 8 -10.61 6.22 -13.01
N LEU A 9 -11.65 6.59 -13.76
CA LEU A 9 -12.61 7.63 -13.35
C LEU A 9 -13.36 7.22 -12.07
N ALA A 10 -13.73 5.94 -11.92
CA ALA A 10 -14.37 5.44 -10.73
C ALA A 10 -13.47 5.53 -9.49
N LEU A 11 -12.16 5.24 -9.61
CA LEU A 11 -11.20 5.41 -8.51
C LEU A 11 -11.08 6.88 -8.11
N ILE A 12 -10.98 7.79 -9.08
CA ILE A 12 -10.95 9.24 -8.83
C ILE A 12 -12.25 9.70 -8.15
N ALA A 13 -13.40 9.27 -8.67
CA ALA A 13 -14.71 9.59 -8.08
C ALA A 13 -14.84 9.01 -6.66
N GLY A 14 -14.31 7.81 -6.42
CA GLY A 14 -14.25 7.18 -5.10
C GLY A 14 -13.56 8.08 -4.07
N TYR A 15 -12.41 8.66 -4.42
CA TYR A 15 -11.71 9.60 -3.54
C TYR A 15 -12.57 10.84 -3.21
N PHE A 16 -13.23 11.43 -4.20
CA PHE A 16 -14.00 12.65 -4.00
C PHE A 16 -15.36 12.41 -3.35
N ILE A 17 -16.02 11.30 -3.62
CA ILE A 17 -17.37 11.00 -3.14
C ILE A 17 -17.29 10.18 -1.85
N TYR A 18 -16.76 8.96 -1.95
CA TYR A 18 -16.75 8.02 -0.83
C TYR A 18 -15.71 8.39 0.23
N GLY A 19 -14.54 8.90 -0.18
CA GLY A 19 -13.55 9.41 0.75
C GLY A 19 -14.06 10.59 1.59
N ARG A 20 -14.85 11.50 0.98
CA ARG A 20 -15.51 12.57 1.75
C ARG A 20 -16.59 12.04 2.69
N PHE A 21 -17.31 11.01 2.30
CA PHE A 21 -18.29 10.35 3.15
C PHE A 21 -17.62 9.75 4.39
N ILE A 22 -16.55 8.97 4.21
CA ILE A 22 -15.79 8.35 5.31
C ILE A 22 -15.16 9.42 6.21
N GLU A 23 -14.56 10.47 5.65
CA GLU A 23 -14.02 11.60 6.40
C GLU A 23 -15.11 12.27 7.25
N ARG A 24 -16.30 12.48 6.71
CA ARG A 24 -17.45 13.06 7.44
C ARG A 24 -17.94 12.15 8.55
N VAL A 25 -17.99 10.84 8.32
CA VAL A 25 -18.39 9.85 9.35
C VAL A 25 -17.37 9.83 10.49
N PHE A 26 -16.07 9.87 10.17
CA PHE A 26 -15.01 9.91 11.18
C PHE A 26 -14.97 11.25 11.93
N SER A 27 -15.36 12.33 11.26
CA SER A 27 -15.42 13.70 11.80
C SER A 27 -14.08 14.17 12.40
N PRO A 28 -13.05 14.43 11.55
CA PRO A 28 -11.77 14.95 12.00
C PRO A 28 -11.96 16.35 12.63
N ASP A 29 -11.25 16.60 13.70
CA ASP A 29 -11.31 17.87 14.45
C ASP A 29 -9.93 18.56 14.53
N ASP A 30 -9.85 19.69 15.27
CA ASP A 30 -8.63 20.50 15.42
C ASP A 30 -7.85 20.13 16.68
N ARG A 31 -8.01 18.90 17.22
CA ARG A 31 -7.21 18.43 18.35
C ARG A 31 -5.72 18.41 18.02
N LYS A 32 -4.91 18.62 19.05
CA LYS A 32 -3.45 18.47 18.91
C LYS A 32 -3.10 17.02 18.67
N THR A 33 -2.30 16.78 17.65
CA THR A 33 -1.85 15.45 17.25
C THR A 33 -0.66 14.98 18.09
N PRO A 34 -0.38 13.67 18.15
CA PRO A 34 0.78 13.13 18.85
C PRO A 34 2.11 13.72 18.38
N ALA A 35 2.25 14.04 17.10
CA ALA A 35 3.42 14.74 16.56
C ALA A 35 3.74 16.06 17.27
N LEU A 36 2.71 16.76 17.78
CA LEU A 36 2.85 18.04 18.45
C LEU A 36 2.92 17.92 19.98
N THR A 37 2.28 16.88 20.56
CA THR A 37 2.18 16.70 22.00
C THR A 37 3.26 15.81 22.59
N ARG A 38 3.82 14.92 21.78
CA ARG A 38 4.80 13.91 22.17
C ARG A 38 6.08 13.92 21.32
N ALA A 39 6.38 15.08 20.70
CA ALA A 39 7.57 15.20 19.85
C ALA A 39 8.84 14.78 20.61
N ASP A 40 9.50 13.71 20.14
CA ASP A 40 10.71 13.14 20.72
C ASP A 40 11.92 13.21 19.76
N GLY A 41 11.68 13.64 18.52
CA GLY A 41 12.72 13.72 17.48
C GLY A 41 13.15 12.37 16.89
N VAL A 42 12.47 11.27 17.25
CA VAL A 42 12.78 9.91 16.77
C VAL A 42 11.55 9.29 16.13
N ASP A 43 10.52 9.02 16.90
CA ASP A 43 9.26 8.40 16.44
C ASP A 43 8.17 9.43 16.16
N TYR A 44 8.14 10.52 16.92
CA TYR A 44 7.15 11.58 16.84
C TYR A 44 7.79 12.84 16.30
N ILE A 45 7.84 12.92 14.97
CA ILE A 45 8.46 14.05 14.27
C ILE A 45 7.39 14.76 13.45
N PRO A 46 7.07 16.04 13.73
CA PRO A 46 6.12 16.78 12.93
C PRO A 46 6.67 16.99 11.52
N LEU A 47 6.03 16.38 10.54
CA LEU A 47 6.39 16.49 9.13
C LEU A 47 5.34 17.29 8.35
N PRO A 48 5.73 18.01 7.29
CA PRO A 48 4.78 18.64 6.40
C PRO A 48 3.98 17.58 5.64
N THR A 49 2.70 17.83 5.44
CA THR A 49 1.73 16.88 4.85
C THR A 49 2.18 16.25 3.56
N TRP A 50 2.82 17.02 2.67
CA TRP A 50 3.32 16.50 1.38
C TRP A 50 4.40 15.41 1.56
N LYS A 51 5.26 15.54 2.58
CA LYS A 51 6.27 14.51 2.89
C LYS A 51 5.60 13.24 3.41
N ILE A 52 4.63 13.39 4.31
CA ILE A 52 3.88 12.25 4.85
C ILE A 52 3.15 11.53 3.72
N PHE A 53 2.48 12.29 2.84
CA PHE A 53 1.84 11.74 1.63
C PHE A 53 2.83 10.95 0.77
N MET A 54 4.00 11.51 0.46
CA MET A 54 4.99 10.82 -0.38
C MET A 54 5.52 9.54 0.27
N ILE A 55 5.74 9.55 1.58
CA ILE A 55 6.19 8.36 2.32
C ILE A 55 5.09 7.31 2.35
N GLN A 56 3.85 7.71 2.67
CA GLN A 56 2.71 6.80 2.69
C GLN A 56 2.43 6.20 1.30
N PHE A 57 2.47 7.03 0.27
CA PHE A 57 2.34 6.59 -1.12
C PHE A 57 3.37 5.52 -1.49
N LEU A 58 4.65 5.72 -1.19
CA LEU A 58 5.71 4.74 -1.46
C LEU A 58 5.51 3.44 -0.67
N ASN A 59 5.12 3.54 0.59
CA ASN A 59 4.89 2.39 1.43
C ASN A 59 3.75 1.51 0.89
N ILE A 60 2.68 2.14 0.40
CA ILE A 60 1.51 1.44 -0.11
C ILE A 60 1.69 1.00 -1.56
N ALA A 61 2.17 1.89 -2.44
CA ALA A 61 2.34 1.63 -3.87
C ALA A 61 3.59 0.79 -4.21
N GLY A 62 4.06 -0.02 -3.30
CA GLY A 62 5.23 -0.88 -3.47
C GLY A 62 4.99 -2.11 -4.35
N LEU A 63 5.72 -3.21 -4.07
CA LEU A 63 5.67 -4.44 -4.87
C LEU A 63 4.27 -5.05 -4.95
N GLY A 64 3.50 -5.00 -3.85
CA GLY A 64 2.17 -5.60 -3.78
C GLY A 64 1.19 -5.08 -4.84
N PRO A 65 0.92 -3.78 -4.91
CA PRO A 65 0.05 -3.21 -5.94
C PRO A 65 0.50 -3.47 -7.37
N ILE A 66 1.80 -3.42 -7.63
CA ILE A 66 2.36 -3.67 -8.96
C ILE A 66 2.16 -5.14 -9.36
N PHE A 67 2.67 -6.08 -8.55
CA PHE A 67 2.57 -7.51 -8.87
C PHE A 67 1.15 -8.04 -8.72
N GLY A 68 0.36 -7.54 -7.75
CA GLY A 68 -1.04 -7.90 -7.58
C GLY A 68 -1.88 -7.56 -8.81
N ALA A 69 -1.68 -6.36 -9.39
CA ALA A 69 -2.35 -5.97 -10.61
C ALA A 69 -1.92 -6.82 -11.83
N ILE A 70 -0.61 -7.09 -11.98
CA ILE A 70 -0.08 -7.94 -13.06
C ILE A 70 -0.64 -9.37 -12.96
N MET A 71 -0.64 -9.95 -11.76
CA MET A 71 -1.21 -11.27 -11.53
C MET A 71 -2.73 -11.27 -11.74
N GLY A 72 -3.41 -10.22 -11.30
CA GLY A 72 -4.83 -10.03 -11.50
C GLY A 72 -5.24 -9.96 -12.97
N ALA A 73 -4.44 -9.31 -13.80
CA ALA A 73 -4.71 -9.18 -15.23
C ALA A 73 -4.86 -10.55 -15.95
N LYS A 74 -4.20 -11.61 -15.45
CA LYS A 74 -4.32 -12.96 -15.99
C LYS A 74 -5.73 -13.55 -15.83
N PHE A 75 -6.50 -13.09 -14.86
CA PHE A 75 -7.88 -13.56 -14.60
C PHE A 75 -8.92 -12.86 -15.47
N GLY A 76 -8.49 -11.92 -16.30
CA GLY A 76 -9.38 -11.18 -17.20
C GLY A 76 -10.10 -10.01 -16.53
N THR A 77 -11.25 -9.65 -17.09
CA THR A 77 -12.00 -8.43 -16.76
C THR A 77 -12.59 -8.42 -15.36
N ALA A 78 -12.82 -9.58 -14.74
CA ALA A 78 -13.27 -9.67 -13.35
C ALA A 78 -12.31 -8.96 -12.37
N SER A 79 -11.01 -8.90 -12.68
CA SER A 79 -10.01 -8.20 -11.89
C SER A 79 -10.26 -6.69 -11.78
N TYR A 80 -10.81 -6.04 -12.81
CA TYR A 80 -11.16 -4.62 -12.76
C TYR A 80 -12.14 -4.30 -11.63
N LEU A 81 -13.16 -5.15 -11.45
CA LEU A 81 -14.16 -4.94 -10.42
C LEU A 81 -13.53 -5.01 -9.02
N TRP A 82 -12.70 -6.02 -8.78
CA TRP A 82 -12.06 -6.16 -7.47
C TRP A 82 -11.03 -5.08 -7.21
N ILE A 83 -10.22 -4.69 -8.20
CA ILE A 83 -9.29 -3.57 -8.05
C ILE A 83 -10.03 -2.29 -7.70
N VAL A 84 -11.09 -1.94 -8.44
CA VAL A 84 -11.82 -0.68 -8.21
C VAL A 84 -12.59 -0.70 -6.89
N PHE A 85 -13.46 -1.69 -6.70
CA PHE A 85 -14.31 -1.74 -5.51
C PHE A 85 -13.51 -2.10 -4.25
N GLY A 86 -12.53 -3.01 -4.37
CA GLY A 86 -11.63 -3.37 -3.29
C GLY A 86 -10.80 -2.18 -2.81
N SER A 87 -10.27 -1.37 -3.74
CA SER A 87 -9.51 -0.18 -3.36
C SER A 87 -10.39 0.89 -2.72
N ILE A 88 -11.57 1.20 -3.30
CA ILE A 88 -12.44 2.27 -2.79
C ILE A 88 -13.06 1.89 -1.44
N PHE A 89 -13.70 0.71 -1.36
CA PHE A 89 -14.54 0.36 -0.22
C PHE A 89 -13.81 -0.40 0.89
N ALA A 90 -12.70 -1.03 0.58
CA ALA A 90 -11.93 -1.79 1.56
C ALA A 90 -10.55 -1.16 1.82
N GLY A 91 -9.69 -1.07 0.80
CA GLY A 91 -8.30 -0.65 0.99
C GLY A 91 -8.16 0.76 1.53
N ALA A 92 -8.74 1.74 0.84
CA ALA A 92 -8.65 3.15 1.24
C ALA A 92 -9.35 3.41 2.59
N VAL A 93 -10.46 2.74 2.86
CA VAL A 93 -11.14 2.82 4.18
C VAL A 93 -10.29 2.21 5.29
N HIS A 94 -9.69 1.04 5.03
CA HIS A 94 -8.83 0.37 6.00
C HIS A 94 -7.59 1.22 6.32
N ASP A 95 -6.95 1.80 5.31
CA ASP A 95 -5.80 2.68 5.52
C ASP A 95 -6.19 3.94 6.30
N TYR A 96 -7.26 4.61 5.87
CA TYR A 96 -7.78 5.80 6.54
C TYR A 96 -8.11 5.53 8.02
N LEU A 97 -8.83 4.47 8.31
CA LEU A 97 -9.19 4.14 9.68
C LEU A 97 -7.98 3.71 10.52
N ALA A 98 -7.05 2.93 9.95
CA ALA A 98 -5.83 2.53 10.64
C ALA A 98 -4.98 3.74 11.03
N GLY A 99 -4.78 4.69 10.12
CA GLY A 99 -4.05 5.93 10.37
C GLY A 99 -4.76 6.85 11.35
N MET A 100 -6.04 7.11 11.14
CA MET A 100 -6.81 8.07 11.96
C MET A 100 -7.12 7.55 13.36
N LEU A 101 -7.39 6.25 13.52
CA LEU A 101 -7.53 5.66 14.85
C LEU A 101 -6.20 5.70 15.61
N SER A 102 -5.10 5.39 14.96
CA SER A 102 -3.78 5.53 15.56
C SER A 102 -3.50 6.96 15.98
N LEU A 103 -3.82 7.94 15.14
CA LEU A 103 -3.67 9.36 15.47
C LEU A 103 -4.43 9.73 16.75
N ARG A 104 -5.66 9.25 16.92
CA ARG A 104 -6.50 9.49 18.10
C ARG A 104 -6.09 8.71 19.35
N HIS A 105 -5.31 7.66 19.18
CA HIS A 105 -4.77 6.82 20.24
C HIS A 105 -3.26 7.00 20.39
N ASP A 106 -2.81 8.24 20.31
CA ASP A 106 -1.42 8.61 20.60
C ASP A 106 -0.36 7.91 19.73
N GLY A 107 -0.72 7.52 18.51
CA GLY A 107 0.20 6.81 17.61
C GLY A 107 0.33 5.32 17.93
N GLU A 108 -0.62 4.72 18.65
CA GLU A 108 -0.59 3.29 18.95
C GLU A 108 -0.67 2.42 17.69
N SER A 109 -0.07 1.24 17.74
CA SER A 109 -0.16 0.25 16.67
C SER A 109 -1.56 -0.35 16.59
N LEU A 110 -1.93 -0.90 15.43
CA LEU A 110 -3.25 -1.50 15.23
C LEU A 110 -3.58 -2.61 16.24
N PRO A 111 -2.67 -3.53 16.60
CA PRO A 111 -2.94 -4.53 17.63
C PRO A 111 -3.26 -3.93 19.02
N GLU A 112 -2.63 -2.81 19.37
CA GLU A 112 -2.92 -2.10 20.63
C GLU A 112 -4.34 -1.52 20.62
N ILE A 113 -4.70 -0.87 19.52
CA ILE A 113 -6.04 -0.30 19.34
C ILE A 113 -7.11 -1.40 19.37
N ILE A 114 -6.89 -2.50 18.66
CA ILE A 114 -7.78 -3.67 18.69
C ILE A 114 -7.92 -4.19 20.11
N GLY A 115 -6.83 -4.24 20.88
CA GLY A 115 -6.85 -4.66 22.28
C GLY A 115 -7.73 -3.80 23.18
N ARG A 116 -7.81 -2.50 22.90
CA ARG A 116 -8.69 -1.58 23.67
C ARG A 116 -10.17 -1.86 23.45
N TYR A 117 -10.55 -2.20 22.22
CA TYR A 117 -11.95 -2.38 21.85
C TYR A 117 -12.44 -3.83 21.94
N LEU A 118 -11.57 -4.81 21.65
CA LEU A 118 -11.91 -6.22 21.53
C LEU A 118 -11.24 -7.11 22.60
N GLY A 119 -10.48 -6.51 23.51
CA GLY A 119 -9.90 -7.20 24.66
C GLY A 119 -8.53 -7.84 24.40
N LEU A 120 -7.94 -8.36 25.49
CA LEU A 120 -6.55 -8.83 25.52
C LEU A 120 -6.30 -10.04 24.61
N THR A 121 -7.24 -10.97 24.57
CA THR A 121 -7.09 -12.17 23.73
C THR A 121 -6.95 -11.81 22.25
N THR A 122 -7.83 -10.96 21.75
CA THR A 122 -7.79 -10.49 20.36
C THR A 122 -6.50 -9.72 20.07
N LYS A 123 -6.02 -8.90 21.02
CA LYS A 123 -4.73 -8.22 20.94
C LYS A 123 -3.58 -9.19 20.72
N GLN A 124 -3.49 -10.28 21.50
CA GLN A 124 -2.41 -11.25 21.38
C GLN A 124 -2.47 -12.02 20.06
N VAL A 125 -3.66 -12.40 19.62
CA VAL A 125 -3.86 -13.03 18.30
C VAL A 125 -3.39 -12.09 17.18
N MET A 126 -3.79 -10.81 17.24
CA MET A 126 -3.36 -9.81 16.24
C MET A 126 -1.86 -9.55 16.28
N ARG A 127 -1.24 -9.55 17.45
CA ARG A 127 0.23 -9.42 17.54
C ARG A 127 0.93 -10.60 16.88
N GLY A 128 0.50 -11.82 17.17
CA GLY A 128 1.04 -13.02 16.52
C GLY A 128 0.88 -12.98 15.00
N PHE A 129 -0.31 -12.61 14.52
CA PHE A 129 -0.58 -12.43 13.09
C PHE A 129 0.32 -11.35 12.48
N THR A 130 0.48 -10.21 13.14
CA THR A 130 1.33 -9.10 12.65
C THR A 130 2.80 -9.52 12.56
N ILE A 131 3.31 -10.31 13.51
CA ILE A 131 4.69 -10.83 13.47
C ILE A 131 4.89 -11.73 12.24
N ILE A 132 3.97 -12.68 12.03
CA ILE A 132 4.03 -13.57 10.86
C ILE A 132 3.94 -12.76 9.56
N LEU A 133 3.00 -11.81 9.49
CA LEU A 133 2.85 -10.92 8.35
C LEU A 133 4.15 -10.17 8.04
N MET A 134 4.79 -9.58 9.04
CA MET A 134 6.03 -8.81 8.86
C MET A 134 7.19 -9.68 8.39
N ILE A 135 7.31 -10.94 8.88
CA ILE A 135 8.31 -11.87 8.40
C ILE A 135 8.09 -12.21 6.92
N LEU A 136 6.85 -12.53 6.54
CA LEU A 136 6.51 -12.86 5.16
C LEU A 136 6.70 -11.66 4.21
N VAL A 137 6.29 -10.48 4.63
CA VAL A 137 6.51 -9.23 3.89
C VAL A 137 8.00 -8.97 3.71
N GLY A 138 8.81 -9.11 4.78
CA GLY A 138 10.27 -8.98 4.71
C GLY A 138 10.87 -9.92 3.68
N ALA A 139 10.45 -11.19 3.67
CA ALA A 139 10.92 -12.18 2.69
C ALA A 139 10.58 -11.75 1.24
N VAL A 140 9.37 -11.27 0.99
CA VAL A 140 8.94 -10.80 -0.35
C VAL A 140 9.76 -9.58 -0.79
N PHE A 141 10.02 -8.64 0.12
CA PHE A 141 10.83 -7.45 -0.18
C PHE A 141 12.31 -7.73 -0.36
N VAL A 142 12.82 -8.86 0.10
CA VAL A 142 14.16 -9.35 -0.23
C VAL A 142 14.15 -10.10 -1.58
N ALA A 143 13.25 -11.06 -1.73
CA ALA A 143 13.22 -11.94 -2.90
C ALA A 143 12.80 -11.20 -4.19
N GLY A 144 11.86 -10.27 -4.10
CA GLY A 144 11.35 -9.52 -5.26
C GLY A 144 12.44 -8.72 -5.98
N PRO A 145 13.10 -7.76 -5.31
CA PRO A 145 14.21 -7.02 -5.90
C PRO A 145 15.36 -7.91 -6.35
N ALA A 146 15.72 -8.94 -5.57
CA ALA A 146 16.78 -9.88 -5.92
C ALA A 146 16.49 -10.61 -7.24
N GLY A 147 15.25 -11.08 -7.42
CA GLY A 147 14.84 -11.74 -8.66
C GLY A 147 14.81 -10.81 -9.87
N LEU A 148 14.49 -9.52 -9.69
CA LEU A 148 14.55 -8.53 -10.75
C LEU A 148 15.99 -8.19 -11.13
N LEU A 149 16.86 -7.97 -10.13
CA LEU A 149 18.28 -7.67 -10.34
C LEU A 149 19.01 -8.83 -11.02
N ALA A 150 18.71 -10.07 -10.65
CA ALA A 150 19.27 -11.24 -11.30
C ALA A 150 18.93 -11.33 -12.79
N LYS A 151 17.73 -10.85 -13.19
CA LYS A 151 17.35 -10.81 -14.63
C LYS A 151 18.01 -9.67 -15.41
N LEU A 152 18.52 -8.66 -14.73
CA LEU A 152 19.17 -7.50 -15.34
C LEU A 152 20.69 -7.59 -15.34
N THR A 153 21.25 -8.60 -14.69
CA THR A 153 22.69 -8.81 -14.53
C THR A 153 23.14 -10.10 -15.21
N PRO A 154 24.45 -10.26 -15.49
CA PRO A 154 24.98 -11.50 -16.05
C PRO A 154 24.70 -12.72 -15.17
N ASP A 155 24.62 -13.91 -15.77
CA ASP A 155 24.30 -15.19 -15.09
C ASP A 155 25.21 -15.53 -13.90
N SER A 156 26.41 -14.93 -13.84
CA SER A 156 27.32 -15.06 -12.71
C SER A 156 26.81 -14.42 -11.41
N LEU A 157 25.85 -13.48 -11.52
CA LEU A 157 25.22 -12.79 -10.40
C LEU A 157 23.79 -13.31 -10.26
N ASP A 158 23.67 -14.52 -9.75
CA ASP A 158 22.39 -15.22 -9.60
C ASP A 158 21.46 -14.59 -8.54
N THR A 159 20.26 -15.11 -8.43
CA THR A 159 19.28 -14.66 -7.45
C THR A 159 19.80 -14.79 -6.01
N THR A 160 20.61 -15.81 -5.72
CA THR A 160 21.17 -16.03 -4.37
C THR A 160 22.15 -14.91 -3.99
N PHE A 161 23.02 -14.53 -4.92
CA PHE A 161 23.91 -13.41 -4.73
C PHE A 161 23.13 -12.13 -4.39
N TRP A 162 22.10 -11.82 -5.15
CA TRP A 162 21.30 -10.62 -4.93
C TRP A 162 20.45 -10.67 -3.65
N ILE A 163 19.96 -11.86 -3.24
CA ILE A 163 19.31 -12.03 -1.93
C ILE A 163 20.26 -11.62 -0.80
N ILE A 164 21.51 -12.06 -0.85
CA ILE A 164 22.52 -11.72 0.19
C ILE A 164 22.80 -10.23 0.18
N VAL A 165 22.97 -9.61 -0.98
CA VAL A 165 23.23 -8.17 -1.12
C VAL A 165 22.07 -7.34 -0.59
N VAL A 166 20.83 -7.66 -1.01
CA VAL A 166 19.63 -6.93 -0.57
C VAL A 166 19.39 -7.10 0.93
N PHE A 167 19.58 -8.31 1.44
CA PHE A 167 19.42 -8.58 2.87
C PHE A 167 20.48 -7.85 3.71
N ALA A 168 21.75 -7.86 3.27
CA ALA A 168 22.80 -7.08 3.89
C ALA A 168 22.49 -5.58 3.89
N TYR A 169 22.00 -5.05 2.76
CA TYR A 169 21.55 -3.66 2.68
C TYR A 169 20.47 -3.35 3.73
N TYR A 170 19.48 -4.22 3.94
CA TYR A 170 18.45 -3.98 4.95
C TYR A 170 19.00 -4.01 6.38
N ILE A 171 19.95 -4.90 6.68
CA ILE A 171 20.63 -4.89 7.98
C ILE A 171 21.32 -3.55 8.20
N PHE A 172 22.11 -3.09 7.23
CA PHE A 172 22.80 -1.80 7.35
C PHE A 172 21.82 -0.63 7.43
N ALA A 173 20.76 -0.63 6.61
CA ALA A 173 19.73 0.41 6.64
C ALA A 173 19.01 0.48 7.99
N THR A 174 18.81 -0.66 8.66
CA THR A 174 18.19 -0.68 10.00
C THR A 174 19.08 -0.08 11.08
N LEU A 175 20.41 -0.12 10.91
CA LEU A 175 21.38 0.44 11.85
C LEU A 175 21.61 1.95 11.67
N LEU A 176 21.17 2.51 10.54
CA LEU A 176 21.34 3.92 10.24
C LEU A 176 20.15 4.76 10.73
N PRO A 177 20.38 6.01 11.19
CA PRO A 177 19.28 6.89 11.56
C PRO A 177 18.34 7.15 10.41
N VAL A 178 17.08 6.76 10.59
CA VAL A 178 16.01 6.80 9.58
C VAL A 178 15.82 8.20 8.99
N ASP A 179 15.94 9.24 9.79
CA ASP A 179 15.65 10.63 9.42
C ASP A 179 16.54 11.19 8.32
N LYS A 180 17.81 10.79 8.27
CA LYS A 180 18.78 11.34 7.33
C LYS A 180 18.67 10.72 5.94
N ILE A 181 18.27 9.47 5.84
CA ILE A 181 18.19 8.73 4.59
C ILE A 181 16.76 8.77 4.06
N ILE A 182 15.80 8.33 4.87
CA ILE A 182 14.38 8.24 4.46
C ILE A 182 13.82 9.62 4.13
N GLY A 183 14.04 10.63 4.99
CA GLY A 183 13.51 11.97 4.78
C GLY A 183 14.03 12.70 3.53
N LYS A 184 15.17 12.29 2.96
CA LYS A 184 15.75 12.91 1.75
C LYS A 184 15.58 12.07 0.50
N ILE A 185 15.69 10.75 0.61
CA ILE A 185 15.72 9.84 -0.54
C ILE A 185 14.31 9.38 -0.93
N TYR A 186 13.41 9.17 0.03
CA TYR A 186 12.05 8.73 -0.24
C TYR A 186 11.26 9.65 -1.17
N PRO A 187 11.30 10.99 -1.05
CA PRO A 187 10.62 11.85 -2.01
C PRO A 187 11.11 11.66 -3.44
N LEU A 188 12.40 11.39 -3.64
CA LEU A 188 12.95 11.12 -4.98
C LEU A 188 12.37 9.82 -5.57
N PHE A 189 12.32 8.75 -4.79
CA PHE A 189 11.71 7.50 -5.23
C PHE A 189 10.20 7.63 -5.47
N ALA A 190 9.50 8.42 -4.66
CA ALA A 190 8.08 8.70 -4.87
C ALA A 190 7.83 9.42 -6.19
N VAL A 191 8.65 10.42 -6.51
CA VAL A 191 8.58 11.12 -7.80
C VAL A 191 8.90 10.18 -8.96
N ALA A 192 9.92 9.34 -8.82
CA ALA A 192 10.27 8.35 -9.85
C ALA A 192 9.13 7.35 -10.09
N LEU A 193 8.48 6.86 -9.03
CA LEU A 193 7.33 5.96 -9.12
C LEU A 193 6.12 6.64 -9.78
N LEU A 194 5.82 7.89 -9.41
CA LEU A 194 4.76 8.67 -10.05
C LEU A 194 5.06 8.91 -11.53
N PHE A 195 6.30 9.26 -11.87
CA PHE A 195 6.73 9.43 -13.26
C PHE A 195 6.55 8.13 -14.06
N MET A 196 6.92 6.99 -13.49
CA MET A 196 6.70 5.67 -14.09
C MET A 196 5.20 5.40 -14.30
N ALA A 197 4.36 5.63 -13.28
CA ALA A 197 2.91 5.41 -13.36
C ALA A 197 2.25 6.29 -14.41
N VAL A 198 2.58 7.58 -14.44
CA VAL A 198 2.08 8.53 -15.46
C VAL A 198 2.61 8.16 -16.84
N GLY A 199 3.88 7.78 -16.97
CA GLY A 199 4.47 7.34 -18.22
C GLY A 199 3.76 6.12 -18.80
N ILE A 200 3.50 5.10 -17.99
CA ILE A 200 2.74 3.91 -18.41
C ILE A 200 1.32 4.31 -18.84
N LEU A 201 0.65 5.16 -18.06
CA LEU A 201 -0.69 5.64 -18.39
C LEU A 201 -0.72 6.36 -19.75
N VAL A 202 0.21 7.28 -19.98
CA VAL A 202 0.34 8.00 -21.25
C VAL A 202 0.59 7.03 -22.41
N MET A 203 1.52 6.09 -22.23
CA MET A 203 1.84 5.08 -23.26
C MET A 203 0.67 4.15 -23.58
N LEU A 204 -0.18 3.83 -22.60
CA LEU A 204 -1.41 3.06 -22.83
C LEU A 204 -2.38 3.86 -23.72
N TYR A 205 -2.52 5.16 -23.49
CA TYR A 205 -3.39 6.00 -24.33
C TYR A 205 -2.79 6.33 -25.71
N VAL A 206 -1.47 6.36 -25.85
CA VAL A 206 -0.81 6.61 -27.15
C VAL A 206 -0.83 5.35 -28.02
N ASN A 207 -0.52 4.19 -27.45
CA ASN A 207 -0.40 2.96 -28.21
C ASN A 207 -1.73 2.22 -28.42
N HIS A 208 -2.79 2.59 -27.70
CA HIS A 208 -4.12 1.99 -27.77
C HIS A 208 -4.10 0.44 -27.83
N PRO A 209 -3.42 -0.27 -26.87
CA PRO A 209 -3.43 -1.72 -26.89
C PRO A 209 -4.85 -2.26 -26.77
N ALA A 210 -5.12 -3.42 -27.35
CA ALA A 210 -6.40 -4.10 -27.21
C ALA A 210 -6.52 -4.63 -25.77
N LEU A 211 -7.15 -3.87 -24.89
CA LEU A 211 -7.48 -4.29 -23.53
C LEU A 211 -8.87 -4.95 -23.55
N PRO A 212 -9.05 -6.04 -22.79
CA PRO A 212 -10.35 -6.69 -22.68
C PRO A 212 -11.36 -5.75 -22.02
N GLU A 213 -12.59 -5.78 -22.47
CA GLU A 213 -13.67 -4.93 -21.97
C GLU A 213 -14.63 -5.75 -21.10
N ILE A 214 -15.26 -5.12 -20.11
CA ILE A 214 -16.11 -5.83 -19.13
C ILE A 214 -17.34 -6.48 -19.79
N TRP A 215 -17.83 -5.93 -20.89
CA TRP A 215 -18.95 -6.50 -21.64
C TRP A 215 -18.57 -7.71 -22.49
N ASP A 216 -17.28 -8.02 -22.66
CA ASP A 216 -16.82 -9.26 -23.29
C ASP A 216 -17.00 -10.48 -22.36
N GLY A 217 -17.42 -10.23 -21.12
CA GLY A 217 -17.70 -11.22 -20.09
C GLY A 217 -16.70 -11.21 -18.94
N LEU A 218 -17.07 -11.83 -17.83
CA LEU A 218 -16.26 -11.94 -16.61
C LEU A 218 -15.61 -13.32 -16.49
N GLN A 219 -15.26 -13.93 -17.62
CA GLN A 219 -14.69 -15.27 -17.65
C GLN A 219 -13.26 -15.28 -17.14
N ASN A 220 -12.87 -16.39 -16.52
CA ASN A 220 -11.50 -16.62 -16.11
C ASN A 220 -10.62 -16.89 -17.34
N THR A 221 -9.76 -15.95 -17.67
CA THR A 221 -8.80 -16.06 -18.79
C THR A 221 -7.43 -16.59 -18.37
N HIS A 222 -7.31 -17.02 -17.10
CA HIS A 222 -6.03 -17.56 -16.62
C HIS A 222 -5.67 -18.84 -17.38
N PRO A 223 -4.40 -19.02 -17.83
CA PRO A 223 -3.97 -20.22 -18.55
C PRO A 223 -4.30 -21.53 -17.83
N ASP A 224 -4.32 -21.49 -16.49
CA ASP A 224 -4.67 -22.60 -15.62
C ASP A 224 -5.95 -22.29 -14.82
N ALA A 225 -7.04 -22.02 -15.55
CA ALA A 225 -8.30 -21.56 -14.95
C ALA A 225 -8.95 -22.61 -14.04
N VAL A 226 -8.65 -23.89 -14.23
CA VAL A 226 -9.19 -24.98 -13.41
C VAL A 226 -8.54 -25.03 -12.04
N ALA A 227 -7.21 -24.94 -11.98
CA ALA A 227 -6.46 -24.92 -10.72
C ALA A 227 -6.52 -23.55 -10.03
N LEU A 228 -6.70 -22.46 -10.79
CA LEU A 228 -6.72 -21.09 -10.32
C LEU A 228 -8.07 -20.42 -10.62
N PRO A 229 -9.14 -20.74 -9.87
CA PRO A 229 -10.44 -20.15 -10.05
C PRO A 229 -10.46 -18.66 -9.67
N ILE A 230 -11.40 -17.89 -10.22
CA ILE A 230 -11.60 -16.48 -9.86
C ILE A 230 -11.77 -16.36 -8.34
N PHE A 231 -12.67 -17.12 -7.74
CA PHE A 231 -12.82 -17.15 -6.28
C PHE A 231 -12.23 -18.45 -5.72
N PRO A 232 -11.34 -18.37 -4.72
CA PRO A 232 -10.82 -17.17 -4.05
C PRO A 232 -9.52 -16.63 -4.65
N ILE A 233 -8.89 -17.28 -5.63
CA ILE A 233 -7.49 -17.07 -5.99
C ILE A 233 -7.24 -15.67 -6.57
N MET A 234 -8.07 -15.19 -7.49
CA MET A 234 -7.95 -13.82 -8.02
C MET A 234 -8.02 -12.79 -6.88
N PHE A 235 -8.99 -12.95 -5.97
CA PHE A 235 -9.17 -12.03 -4.84
C PHE A 235 -7.94 -11.97 -3.95
N VAL A 236 -7.35 -13.13 -3.62
CA VAL A 236 -6.13 -13.22 -2.82
C VAL A 236 -4.94 -12.62 -3.58
N SER A 237 -4.79 -12.92 -4.87
CA SER A 237 -3.68 -12.42 -5.69
C SER A 237 -3.66 -10.88 -5.78
N ILE A 238 -4.84 -10.27 -5.91
CA ILE A 238 -4.98 -8.81 -6.02
C ILE A 238 -5.04 -8.14 -4.65
N ALA A 239 -5.37 -8.86 -3.57
CA ALA A 239 -5.62 -8.29 -2.25
C ALA A 239 -4.45 -7.42 -1.75
N CYS A 240 -3.21 -7.82 -2.02
CA CYS A 240 -2.03 -7.02 -1.63
C CYS A 240 -2.00 -5.64 -2.32
N GLY A 241 -2.64 -5.50 -3.48
CA GLY A 241 -2.77 -4.23 -4.19
C GLY A 241 -4.00 -3.42 -3.79
N ALA A 242 -5.12 -4.12 -3.54
CA ALA A 242 -6.38 -3.47 -3.17
C ALA A 242 -6.50 -3.21 -1.66
N ILE A 243 -5.98 -4.12 -0.82
CA ILE A 243 -6.01 -4.03 0.64
C ILE A 243 -4.63 -4.40 1.18
N SER A 244 -3.71 -3.46 1.19
CA SER A 244 -2.33 -3.73 1.59
C SER A 244 -2.21 -4.04 3.09
N GLY A 245 -1.37 -5.00 3.46
CA GLY A 245 -0.98 -5.24 4.86
C GLY A 245 -0.23 -4.06 5.49
N PHE A 246 0.35 -3.19 4.69
CA PHE A 246 1.01 -1.97 5.16
C PHE A 246 0.06 -0.94 5.76
N HIS A 247 -1.22 -0.95 5.41
CA HIS A 247 -2.23 -0.12 6.06
C HIS A 247 -2.27 -0.36 7.58
N ALA A 248 -2.05 -1.60 8.02
CA ALA A 248 -2.05 -1.95 9.44
C ALA A 248 -0.74 -1.60 10.17
N THR A 249 0.38 -1.52 9.45
CA THR A 249 1.72 -1.38 10.05
C THR A 249 2.34 -0.02 9.81
N GLN A 250 2.24 0.54 8.62
CA GLN A 250 2.88 1.80 8.24
C GLN A 250 2.01 3.03 8.52
N SER A 251 0.69 2.91 8.36
CA SER A 251 -0.21 4.03 8.59
C SER A 251 -0.19 4.55 10.03
N PRO A 252 -0.10 3.69 11.06
CA PRO A 252 0.16 4.14 12.42
C PRO A 252 1.48 4.90 12.61
N LEU A 253 2.53 4.51 11.89
CA LEU A 253 3.82 5.23 11.96
C LEU A 253 3.70 6.62 11.32
N MET A 254 3.00 6.73 10.21
CA MET A 254 2.76 8.03 9.57
C MET A 254 1.83 8.92 10.40
N ALA A 255 0.87 8.33 11.12
CA ALA A 255 0.02 9.06 12.04
C ALA A 255 0.82 9.79 13.14
N ARG A 256 1.94 9.21 13.61
CA ARG A 256 2.84 9.84 14.57
C ARG A 256 3.52 11.10 14.05
N CYS A 257 3.54 11.30 12.74
CA CYS A 257 4.19 12.44 12.09
C CYS A 257 3.19 13.53 11.65
N MET A 258 1.89 13.27 11.72
CA MET A 258 0.85 14.19 11.25
C MET A 258 0.64 15.36 12.21
N THR A 259 0.52 16.56 11.65
CA THR A 259 0.31 17.79 12.40
C THR A 259 -1.17 18.20 12.54
N SER A 260 -2.07 17.58 11.78
CA SER A 260 -3.52 17.85 11.82
C SER A 260 -4.33 16.64 11.37
N GLU A 261 -5.45 16.36 12.04
CA GLU A 261 -6.43 15.33 11.62
C GLU A 261 -7.06 15.63 10.26
N ARG A 262 -7.21 16.91 9.91
CA ARG A 262 -7.83 17.33 8.63
C ARG A 262 -7.03 16.90 7.41
N HIS A 263 -5.77 16.53 7.58
CA HIS A 263 -4.94 16.00 6.51
C HIS A 263 -5.06 14.47 6.37
N GLY A 264 -5.91 13.81 7.14
CA GLY A 264 -6.07 12.36 7.12
C GLY A 264 -6.50 11.81 5.77
N ARG A 265 -7.51 12.43 5.11
CA ARG A 265 -7.98 11.98 3.81
C ARG A 265 -6.91 12.06 2.71
N PRO A 266 -6.23 13.18 2.47
CA PRO A 266 -5.20 13.23 1.43
C PRO A 266 -3.98 12.36 1.72
N VAL A 267 -3.76 11.93 2.97
CA VAL A 267 -2.63 11.08 3.34
C VAL A 267 -2.99 9.60 3.29
N PHE A 268 -4.16 9.20 3.81
CA PHE A 268 -4.50 7.80 4.03
C PHE A 268 -5.62 7.28 3.11
N TYR A 269 -6.44 8.12 2.52
CA TYR A 269 -7.49 7.69 1.59
C TYR A 269 -7.06 7.97 0.16
#